data_a21496e04f328d1cddb4f40f7a6e58aa
#
_entry.id   a21496e04f328d1cddb4f40f7a6e58aa
#
_cell.length_a   1.000
_cell.length_b   1.000
_cell.length_c   1.000
_cell.angle_alpha   90.00
_cell.angle_beta   90.00
_cell.angle_gamma   90.00
#
_symmetry.space_group_name_H-M   'P 1'
#
loop_
_entity.id
_entity.type
_entity.pdbx_description
1 polymer ?
#
loop_
_entity_poly.entity_id
_entity_poly.type
_entity_poly.pdbx_seq_one_letter_code
_entity_poly.pdbx_strand_id
1 'polypeptide(L)'
;PHFVFNVRETVRSQIQESPETASEMLLSFANLMRYSINYGHTKVSLETDVEYVNDYLLLQKVRYNNCLHYEFRIPESLLECQIPKLLLQPVIENSIKHGYQPGKTLDIMVEAEQRGDDLRFVVQDNGKGIEESRLGAIRESFTMELNSDYVKHIGLYNVQKVIELLYGSHYGLEIESALGKGTRVVLTMPCEVETET
;
A
#
# COMPACT_ATOMS: atom_id res chain seq x y z
N PRO A 1 5.34 -10.16 12.63
CA PRO A 1 6.49 -10.25 13.54
C PRO A 1 7.74 -9.62 12.96
N HIS A 2 8.11 -9.91 11.69
CA HIS A 2 9.35 -9.45 11.07
C HIS A 2 9.45 -7.92 10.92
N PHE A 3 8.35 -7.25 10.61
CA PHE A 3 8.28 -5.78 10.53
C PHE A 3 8.61 -5.14 11.89
N VAL A 4 8.00 -5.60 12.96
CA VAL A 4 8.22 -5.09 14.33
C VAL A 4 9.69 -5.20 14.75
N PHE A 5 10.31 -6.36 14.50
CA PHE A 5 11.74 -6.56 14.78
C PHE A 5 12.62 -5.59 13.99
N ASN A 6 12.32 -5.39 12.71
CA ASN A 6 13.09 -4.47 11.88
C ASN A 6 12.96 -3.02 12.36
N VAL A 7 11.74 -2.56 12.71
CA VAL A 7 11.54 -1.22 13.27
C VAL A 7 12.34 -1.05 14.56
N ARG A 8 12.29 -2.02 15.48
CA ARG A 8 13.07 -1.98 16.71
C ARG A 8 14.57 -1.82 16.47
N GLU A 9 15.15 -2.60 15.54
CA GLU A 9 16.58 -2.52 15.23
C GLU A 9 16.95 -1.17 14.58
N THR A 10 16.10 -0.66 13.68
CA THR A 10 16.33 0.64 13.05
C THR A 10 16.23 1.78 14.08
N VAL A 11 15.23 1.76 14.95
CA VAL A 11 15.11 2.76 16.04
C VAL A 11 16.34 2.71 16.95
N ARG A 12 16.79 1.51 17.32
CA ARG A 12 17.98 1.35 18.16
C ARG A 12 19.23 1.98 17.53
N SER A 13 19.42 1.82 16.22
CA SER A 13 20.52 2.48 15.48
C SER A 13 20.35 4.00 15.51
N GLN A 14 19.14 4.50 15.26
CA GLN A 14 18.86 5.93 15.17
C GLN A 14 18.94 6.67 16.51
N ILE A 15 18.78 6.00 17.66
CA ILE A 15 18.92 6.65 18.99
C ILE A 15 20.29 7.33 19.13
N GLN A 16 21.34 6.77 18.56
CA GLN A 16 22.70 7.33 18.65
C GLN A 16 23.02 8.29 17.49
N GLU A 17 22.46 8.06 16.31
CA GLU A 17 22.76 8.82 15.10
C GLU A 17 21.88 10.08 14.99
N SER A 18 20.59 9.96 15.25
CA SER A 18 19.60 11.04 15.19
C SER A 18 18.45 10.73 16.16
N PRO A 19 18.54 11.21 17.43
CA PRO A 19 17.49 11.02 18.43
C PRO A 19 16.10 11.53 17.98
N GLU A 20 16.09 12.61 17.18
CA GLU A 20 14.87 13.20 16.62
C GLU A 20 14.19 12.20 15.67
N THR A 21 14.95 11.62 14.73
CA THR A 21 14.45 10.58 13.81
C THR A 21 13.98 9.35 14.60
N ALA A 22 14.70 8.93 15.63
CA ALA A 22 14.27 7.82 16.47
C ALA A 22 12.93 8.10 17.16
N SER A 23 12.72 9.33 17.64
CA SER A 23 11.47 9.77 18.26
C SER A 23 10.31 9.77 17.27
N GLU A 24 10.51 10.30 16.05
CA GLU A 24 9.51 10.28 14.97
C GLU A 24 9.14 8.85 14.60
N MET A 25 10.12 7.95 14.46
CA MET A 25 9.88 6.54 14.18
C MET A 25 9.04 5.86 15.26
N LEU A 26 9.30 6.13 16.54
CA LEU A 26 8.50 5.56 17.63
C LEU A 26 7.05 6.06 17.61
N LEU A 27 6.85 7.35 17.29
CA LEU A 27 5.51 7.92 17.15
C LEU A 27 4.74 7.28 15.99
N SER A 28 5.35 7.22 14.80
CA SER A 28 4.76 6.56 13.64
C SER A 28 4.46 5.07 13.90
N PHE A 29 5.37 4.37 14.58
CA PHE A 29 5.13 2.98 14.96
C PHE A 29 3.94 2.82 15.92
N ALA A 30 3.81 3.72 16.92
CA ALA A 30 2.67 3.72 17.83
C ALA A 30 1.34 3.97 17.09
N ASN A 31 1.33 4.89 16.12
CA ASN A 31 0.16 5.15 15.27
C ASN A 31 -0.23 3.92 14.45
N LEU A 32 0.74 3.27 13.79
CA LEU A 32 0.52 2.03 13.04
C LEU A 32 -0.10 0.93 13.90
N MET A 33 0.44 0.73 15.12
CA MET A 33 -0.09 -0.27 16.05
C MET A 33 -1.53 0.06 16.47
N ARG A 34 -1.80 1.32 16.80
CA ARG A 34 -3.16 1.78 17.19
C ARG A 34 -4.17 1.56 16.09
N TYR A 35 -3.83 1.94 14.86
CA TYR A 35 -4.69 1.74 13.70
C TYR A 35 -4.95 0.25 13.41
N SER A 36 -3.90 -0.58 13.48
CA SER A 36 -4.01 -2.02 13.21
C SER A 36 -4.89 -2.77 14.21
N ILE A 37 -4.89 -2.35 15.49
CA ILE A 37 -5.64 -3.02 16.57
C ILE A 37 -7.11 -2.56 16.63
N ASN A 38 -7.44 -1.43 16.02
CA ASN A 38 -8.81 -0.93 16.01
C ASN A 38 -9.69 -1.75 15.05
N TYR A 39 -10.43 -2.72 15.58
CA TYR A 39 -11.28 -3.64 14.82
C TYR A 39 -12.70 -3.11 14.54
N GLY A 40 -13.02 -1.88 14.98
CA GLY A 40 -14.39 -1.37 14.98
C GLY A 40 -14.98 -1.00 13.60
N HIS A 41 -14.14 -0.75 12.60
CA HIS A 41 -14.57 -0.25 11.29
C HIS A 41 -13.96 -1.07 10.16
N THR A 42 -14.80 -1.50 9.22
CA THR A 42 -14.38 -2.17 7.98
C THR A 42 -13.99 -1.18 6.89
N LYS A 43 -14.55 0.03 6.95
CA LYS A 43 -14.22 1.17 6.08
C LYS A 43 -13.68 2.33 6.92
N VAL A 44 -12.87 3.15 6.31
CA VAL A 44 -12.28 4.38 6.88
C VAL A 44 -12.22 5.45 5.81
N SER A 45 -12.06 6.72 6.20
CA SER A 45 -11.79 7.78 5.22
C SER A 45 -10.45 7.54 4.51
N LEU A 46 -10.37 7.96 3.26
CA LEU A 46 -9.12 7.89 2.50
C LEU A 46 -7.98 8.64 3.23
N GLU A 47 -8.28 9.78 3.87
CA GLU A 47 -7.32 10.51 4.69
C GLU A 47 -6.69 9.61 5.75
N THR A 48 -7.50 8.88 6.51
CA THR A 48 -7.03 7.97 7.57
C THR A 48 -6.13 6.85 7.03
N ASP A 49 -6.47 6.24 5.87
CA ASP A 49 -5.63 5.18 5.27
C ASP A 49 -4.32 5.75 4.70
N VAL A 50 -4.35 6.97 4.15
CA VAL A 50 -3.16 7.68 3.66
C VAL A 50 -2.22 8.06 4.82
N GLU A 51 -2.74 8.57 5.93
CA GLU A 51 -1.94 8.84 7.14
C GLU A 51 -1.25 7.58 7.65
N TYR A 52 -1.97 6.47 7.71
CA TYR A 52 -1.42 5.18 8.10
C TYR A 52 -0.28 4.73 7.16
N VAL A 53 -0.51 4.83 5.85
CA VAL A 53 0.51 4.48 4.84
C VAL A 53 1.71 5.42 4.92
N ASN A 54 1.50 6.71 5.19
CA ASN A 54 2.59 7.67 5.35
C ASN A 54 3.48 7.31 6.55
N ASP A 55 2.89 6.96 7.70
CA ASP A 55 3.63 6.46 8.86
C ASP A 55 4.44 5.18 8.53
N TYR A 56 3.84 4.25 7.77
CA TYR A 56 4.53 3.05 7.31
C TYR A 56 5.72 3.38 6.39
N LEU A 57 5.53 4.26 5.41
CA LEU A 57 6.56 4.67 4.46
C LEU A 57 7.72 5.43 5.13
N LEU A 58 7.43 6.24 6.15
CA LEU A 58 8.45 6.92 6.95
C LEU A 58 9.40 5.89 7.60
N LEU A 59 8.85 4.86 8.24
CA LEU A 59 9.66 3.79 8.85
C LEU A 59 10.48 3.02 7.81
N GLN A 60 9.91 2.75 6.64
CA GLN A 60 10.61 2.09 5.55
C GLN A 60 11.71 2.98 4.95
N LYS A 61 11.47 4.28 4.78
CA LYS A 61 12.47 5.23 4.26
C LYS A 61 13.74 5.23 5.10
N VAL A 62 13.61 5.29 6.43
CA VAL A 62 14.77 5.21 7.34
C VAL A 62 15.46 3.85 7.22
N ARG A 63 14.70 2.76 7.19
CA ARG A 63 15.23 1.39 7.04
C ARG A 63 16.04 1.20 5.75
N TYR A 64 15.64 1.84 4.66
CA TYR A 64 16.31 1.76 3.37
C TYR A 64 17.32 2.90 3.14
N ASN A 65 17.83 3.51 4.23
CA ASN A 65 18.85 4.57 4.21
C ASN A 65 18.48 5.71 3.24
N ASN A 66 17.23 6.16 3.27
CA ASN A 66 16.68 7.19 2.40
C ASN A 66 16.76 6.89 0.88
N CYS A 67 16.96 5.61 0.50
CA CYS A 67 16.85 5.17 -0.90
C CYS A 67 15.40 4.86 -1.31
N LEU A 68 14.43 5.26 -0.50
CA LEU A 68 12.99 5.17 -0.78
C LEU A 68 12.42 6.59 -0.80
N HIS A 69 11.85 7.01 -1.93
CA HIS A 69 11.07 8.23 -2.05
C HIS A 69 9.61 7.89 -2.33
N TYR A 70 8.70 8.74 -1.88
CA TYR A 70 7.29 8.57 -2.15
C TYR A 70 6.57 9.90 -2.24
N GLU A 71 5.52 9.93 -3.01
CA GLU A 71 4.68 11.11 -3.24
C GLU A 71 3.21 10.68 -3.29
N PHE A 72 2.34 11.46 -2.61
CA PHE A 72 0.89 11.34 -2.72
C PHE A 72 0.34 12.50 -3.54
N ARG A 73 -0.43 12.19 -4.57
CA ARG A 73 -1.16 13.13 -5.41
C ARG A 73 -2.64 12.84 -5.30
N ILE A 74 -3.22 13.24 -4.20
CA ILE A 74 -4.60 12.97 -3.82
C ILE A 74 -5.32 14.31 -3.67
N PRO A 75 -6.37 14.59 -4.47
CA PRO A 75 -7.18 15.79 -4.30
C PRO A 75 -7.86 15.81 -2.91
N GLU A 76 -7.88 16.98 -2.26
CA GLU A 76 -8.55 17.16 -0.96
C GLU A 76 -10.01 16.71 -0.98
N SER A 77 -10.71 16.91 -2.10
CA SER A 77 -12.10 16.49 -2.27
C SER A 77 -12.35 14.99 -2.16
N LEU A 78 -11.30 14.17 -2.24
CA LEU A 78 -11.40 12.71 -2.14
C LEU A 78 -11.01 12.17 -0.75
N LEU A 79 -10.47 12.99 0.13
CA LEU A 79 -9.99 12.57 1.44
C LEU A 79 -11.10 11.98 2.33
N GLU A 80 -12.33 12.46 2.18
CA GLU A 80 -13.51 11.97 2.92
C GLU A 80 -14.13 10.69 2.31
N CYS A 81 -13.69 10.24 1.10
CA CYS A 81 -14.19 9.02 0.50
C CYS A 81 -13.94 7.81 1.41
N GLN A 82 -14.95 6.97 1.60
CA GLN A 82 -14.87 5.77 2.41
C GLN A 82 -14.27 4.61 1.61
N ILE A 83 -13.19 4.06 2.11
CA ILE A 83 -12.48 2.93 1.49
C ILE A 83 -12.31 1.77 2.48
N PRO A 84 -12.12 0.54 2.01
CA PRO A 84 -11.77 -0.57 2.89
C PRO A 84 -10.49 -0.27 3.66
N LYS A 85 -10.53 -0.52 4.97
CA LYS A 85 -9.39 -0.33 5.87
C LYS A 85 -8.17 -1.14 5.41
N LEU A 86 -6.96 -0.53 5.44
CA LEU A 86 -5.70 -1.14 5.04
C LEU A 86 -5.66 -1.52 3.54
N LEU A 87 -6.35 -0.74 2.70
CA LEU A 87 -6.42 -1.03 1.26
C LEU A 87 -5.10 -0.77 0.53
N LEU A 88 -4.48 0.38 0.79
CA LEU A 88 -3.28 0.83 0.07
C LEU A 88 -2.01 0.13 0.56
N GLN A 89 -1.94 -0.25 1.83
CA GLN A 89 -0.74 -0.84 2.43
C GLN A 89 -0.21 -2.06 1.68
N PRO A 90 -1.00 -3.11 1.35
CA PRO A 90 -0.46 -4.30 0.69
C PRO A 90 0.11 -4.00 -0.71
N VAL A 91 -0.44 -2.99 -1.40
CA VAL A 91 0.06 -2.57 -2.72
C VAL A 91 1.43 -1.91 -2.57
N ILE A 92 1.56 -1.00 -1.63
CA ILE A 92 2.80 -0.29 -1.33
C ILE A 92 3.87 -1.24 -0.77
N GLU A 93 3.49 -2.18 0.10
CA GLU A 93 4.39 -3.24 0.57
C GLU A 93 4.96 -4.07 -0.60
N ASN A 94 4.14 -4.39 -1.60
CA ASN A 94 4.60 -5.09 -2.79
C ASN A 94 5.59 -4.25 -3.61
N SER A 95 5.34 -2.96 -3.79
CA SER A 95 6.27 -2.05 -4.48
C SER A 95 7.64 -2.02 -3.77
N ILE A 96 7.66 -1.93 -2.43
CA ILE A 96 8.90 -1.94 -1.67
C ILE A 96 9.58 -3.31 -1.74
N LYS A 97 8.87 -4.38 -1.41
CA LYS A 97 9.42 -5.73 -1.30
C LYS A 97 9.94 -6.26 -2.63
N HIS A 98 9.26 -5.96 -3.72
CA HIS A 98 9.55 -6.50 -5.04
C HIS A 98 10.18 -5.50 -5.99
N GLY A 99 10.01 -4.19 -5.78
CA GLY A 99 10.60 -3.13 -6.60
C GLY A 99 12.01 -2.76 -6.19
N TYR A 100 12.31 -2.75 -4.89
CA TYR A 100 13.61 -2.31 -4.37
C TYR A 100 14.78 -3.10 -4.94
N GLN A 101 15.84 -2.37 -5.31
CA GLN A 101 17.11 -2.91 -5.78
C GLN A 101 18.25 -2.23 -5.01
N PRO A 102 19.21 -2.99 -4.42
CA PRO A 102 20.36 -2.39 -3.76
C PRO A 102 21.13 -1.44 -4.69
N GLY A 103 21.47 -0.26 -4.17
CA GLY A 103 22.22 0.77 -4.92
C GLY A 103 21.36 1.60 -5.89
N LYS A 104 20.04 1.43 -5.89
CA LYS A 104 19.10 2.28 -6.65
C LYS A 104 18.07 2.90 -5.72
N THR A 105 17.60 4.07 -6.10
CA THR A 105 16.47 4.71 -5.44
C THR A 105 15.18 4.11 -5.96
N LEU A 106 14.27 3.77 -5.05
CA LEU A 106 12.91 3.38 -5.36
C LEU A 106 11.99 4.59 -5.14
N ASP A 107 11.34 5.03 -6.20
CA ASP A 107 10.33 6.07 -6.17
C ASP A 107 8.95 5.41 -6.27
N ILE A 108 8.05 5.75 -5.34
CA ILE A 108 6.66 5.27 -5.31
C ILE A 108 5.74 6.48 -5.41
N MET A 109 4.83 6.48 -6.37
CA MET A 109 3.80 7.48 -6.54
C MET A 109 2.42 6.87 -6.28
N VAL A 110 1.62 7.56 -5.48
CA VAL A 110 0.23 7.19 -5.18
C VAL A 110 -0.67 8.34 -5.64
N GLU A 111 -1.51 8.06 -6.61
CA GLU A 111 -2.46 9.02 -7.16
C GLU A 111 -3.89 8.55 -6.90
N ALA A 112 -4.81 9.50 -6.67
CA ALA A 112 -6.24 9.22 -6.63
C ALA A 112 -6.98 10.17 -7.58
N GLU A 113 -7.98 9.64 -8.27
CA GLU A 113 -8.88 10.43 -9.13
C GLU A 113 -10.30 9.89 -9.01
N GLN A 114 -11.28 10.78 -9.20
CA GLN A 114 -12.66 10.39 -9.37
C GLN A 114 -13.02 10.36 -10.83
N ARG A 115 -13.64 9.28 -11.31
CA ARG A 115 -14.16 9.14 -12.67
C ARG A 115 -15.65 8.76 -12.61
N GLY A 116 -16.51 9.76 -12.78
CA GLY A 116 -17.95 9.57 -12.56
C GLY A 116 -18.22 9.21 -11.10
N ASP A 117 -18.83 8.06 -10.88
CA ASP A 117 -19.15 7.55 -9.54
C ASP A 117 -18.02 6.68 -8.96
N ASP A 118 -16.92 6.49 -9.70
CA ASP A 118 -15.82 5.61 -9.31
C ASP A 118 -14.64 6.40 -8.73
N LEU A 119 -14.07 5.85 -7.67
CA LEU A 119 -12.78 6.22 -7.11
C LEU A 119 -11.70 5.30 -7.68
N ARG A 120 -10.66 5.88 -8.23
CA ARG A 120 -9.55 5.17 -8.84
C ARG A 120 -8.24 5.55 -8.19
N PHE A 121 -7.49 4.56 -7.71
CA PHE A 121 -6.13 4.73 -7.24
C PHE A 121 -5.14 4.20 -8.25
N VAL A 122 -4.01 4.88 -8.37
CA VAL A 122 -2.84 4.41 -9.11
C VAL A 122 -1.65 4.40 -8.17
N VAL A 123 -1.07 3.23 -7.94
CA VAL A 123 0.20 3.08 -7.24
C VAL A 123 1.24 2.66 -8.26
N GLN A 124 2.24 3.49 -8.46
CA GLN A 124 3.29 3.25 -9.46
C GLN A 124 4.66 3.31 -8.80
N ASP A 125 5.53 2.35 -9.13
CA ASP A 125 6.93 2.35 -8.74
C ASP A 125 7.87 2.29 -9.96
N ASN A 126 9.11 2.75 -9.77
CA ASN A 126 10.20 2.66 -10.75
C ASN A 126 11.12 1.46 -10.48
N GLY A 127 10.63 0.45 -9.76
CA GLY A 127 11.42 -0.70 -9.33
C GLY A 127 11.86 -1.64 -10.45
N LYS A 128 12.29 -2.84 -10.07
CA LYS A 128 12.79 -3.84 -11.06
C LYS A 128 11.76 -4.35 -12.05
N GLY A 129 10.47 -4.15 -11.77
CA GLY A 129 9.36 -4.70 -12.56
C GLY A 129 9.20 -6.23 -12.41
N ILE A 130 8.26 -6.77 -13.15
CA ILE A 130 7.85 -8.17 -13.10
C ILE A 130 8.00 -8.77 -14.50
N GLU A 131 8.54 -9.99 -14.58
CA GLU A 131 8.60 -10.77 -15.82
C GLU A 131 7.18 -11.15 -16.29
N GLU A 132 6.96 -11.16 -17.61
CA GLU A 132 5.63 -11.38 -18.20
C GLU A 132 5.00 -12.72 -17.77
N SER A 133 5.79 -13.80 -17.70
CA SER A 133 5.32 -15.11 -17.24
C SER A 133 4.77 -15.06 -15.80
N ARG A 134 5.46 -14.32 -14.92
CA ARG A 134 5.03 -14.13 -13.54
C ARG A 134 3.86 -13.16 -13.43
N LEU A 135 3.84 -12.12 -14.25
CA LEU A 135 2.75 -11.16 -14.32
C LEU A 135 1.45 -11.85 -14.77
N GLY A 136 1.52 -12.72 -15.76
CA GLY A 136 0.41 -13.57 -16.19
C GLY A 136 -0.16 -14.42 -15.05
N ALA A 137 0.71 -15.11 -14.30
CA ALA A 137 0.30 -15.92 -13.14
C ALA A 137 -0.34 -15.08 -12.02
N ILE A 138 0.12 -13.83 -11.81
CA ILE A 138 -0.51 -12.91 -10.84
C ILE A 138 -1.91 -12.52 -11.32
N ARG A 139 -2.08 -12.15 -12.59
CA ARG A 139 -3.38 -11.79 -13.16
C ARG A 139 -4.37 -12.96 -13.12
N GLU A 140 -3.93 -14.16 -13.46
CA GLU A 140 -4.75 -15.37 -13.35
C GLU A 140 -5.20 -15.65 -11.92
N SER A 141 -4.33 -15.39 -10.92
CA SER A 141 -4.68 -15.60 -9.51
C SER A 141 -5.88 -14.77 -9.05
N PHE A 142 -6.11 -13.59 -9.63
CA PHE A 142 -7.24 -12.74 -9.27
C PHE A 142 -8.59 -13.34 -9.64
N THR A 143 -8.65 -14.20 -10.66
CA THR A 143 -9.87 -14.85 -11.12
C THR A 143 -10.13 -16.21 -10.45
N MET A 144 -9.16 -16.74 -9.70
CA MET A 144 -9.27 -18.06 -9.09
C MET A 144 -9.98 -17.99 -7.74
N GLU A 145 -10.73 -19.05 -7.39
CA GLU A 145 -11.18 -19.29 -6.03
C GLU A 145 -10.01 -19.77 -5.17
N LEU A 146 -10.08 -19.44 -3.85
CA LEU A 146 -9.04 -19.81 -2.88
C LEU A 146 -8.80 -21.32 -2.83
N ASN A 147 -7.78 -21.79 -3.56
CA ASN A 147 -7.18 -23.08 -3.34
C ASN A 147 -5.81 -22.91 -2.67
N SER A 148 -5.54 -23.73 -1.66
CA SER A 148 -4.46 -23.61 -0.67
C SER A 148 -3.03 -23.54 -1.21
N ASP A 149 -2.80 -23.82 -2.50
CA ASP A 149 -1.45 -23.87 -3.09
C ASP A 149 -0.94 -22.52 -3.66
N TYR A 150 -1.81 -21.50 -3.79
CA TYR A 150 -1.47 -20.19 -4.36
C TYR A 150 -1.11 -19.08 -3.34
N VAL A 151 -0.69 -19.46 -2.14
CA VAL A 151 -0.35 -18.58 -1.01
C VAL A 151 0.78 -17.55 -1.30
N LYS A 152 1.43 -17.60 -2.45
CA LYS A 152 2.62 -16.76 -2.75
C LYS A 152 2.32 -15.29 -3.06
N HIS A 153 1.07 -14.92 -3.34
CA HIS A 153 0.66 -13.56 -3.73
C HIS A 153 -0.47 -12.99 -2.87
N ILE A 154 -0.50 -13.36 -1.59
CA ILE A 154 -1.59 -13.07 -0.65
C ILE A 154 -1.98 -11.59 -0.60
N GLY A 155 -1.02 -10.66 -0.68
CA GLY A 155 -1.29 -9.23 -0.52
C GLY A 155 -2.25 -8.66 -1.59
N LEU A 156 -1.87 -8.71 -2.86
CA LEU A 156 -2.67 -8.16 -3.97
C LEU A 156 -3.95 -8.98 -4.20
N TYR A 157 -3.88 -10.30 -4.06
CA TYR A 157 -5.06 -11.17 -4.13
C TYR A 157 -6.10 -10.78 -3.07
N ASN A 158 -5.68 -10.53 -1.83
CA ASN A 158 -6.60 -10.12 -0.78
C ASN A 158 -7.22 -8.76 -1.08
N VAL A 159 -6.46 -7.80 -1.61
CA VAL A 159 -6.99 -6.50 -2.05
C VAL A 159 -8.08 -6.69 -3.11
N GLN A 160 -7.80 -7.51 -4.16
CA GLN A 160 -8.78 -7.85 -5.18
C GLN A 160 -10.06 -8.43 -4.56
N LYS A 161 -9.93 -9.43 -3.68
CA LYS A 161 -11.09 -10.10 -3.08
C LYS A 161 -11.88 -9.22 -2.11
N VAL A 162 -11.24 -8.33 -1.39
CA VAL A 162 -11.92 -7.34 -0.53
C VAL A 162 -12.75 -6.38 -1.37
N ILE A 163 -12.20 -5.83 -2.44
CA ILE A 163 -12.92 -4.93 -3.34
C ILE A 163 -14.10 -5.67 -3.99
N GLU A 164 -13.86 -6.86 -4.54
CA GLU A 164 -14.86 -7.68 -5.21
C GLU A 164 -16.00 -8.08 -4.27
N LEU A 165 -15.69 -8.44 -3.03
CA LEU A 165 -16.67 -8.81 -2.00
C LEU A 165 -17.56 -7.64 -1.57
N LEU A 166 -16.98 -6.43 -1.46
CA LEU A 166 -17.71 -5.25 -0.97
C LEU A 166 -18.49 -4.55 -2.08
N TYR A 167 -17.99 -4.57 -3.32
CA TYR A 167 -18.51 -3.73 -4.39
C TYR A 167 -18.92 -4.50 -5.65
N GLY A 168 -18.66 -5.82 -5.70
CA GLY A 168 -19.00 -6.66 -6.85
C GLY A 168 -17.84 -6.81 -7.85
N SER A 169 -18.03 -7.73 -8.81
CA SER A 169 -17.00 -8.18 -9.75
C SER A 169 -16.62 -7.16 -10.83
N HIS A 170 -17.29 -6.02 -10.90
CA HIS A 170 -16.93 -4.92 -11.81
C HIS A 170 -15.78 -4.06 -11.28
N TYR A 171 -15.48 -4.19 -10.00
CA TYR A 171 -14.45 -3.47 -9.28
C TYR A 171 -13.28 -4.39 -8.95
N GLY A 172 -12.13 -3.83 -8.70
CA GLY A 172 -10.98 -4.64 -8.36
C GLY A 172 -9.64 -3.98 -8.69
N LEU A 173 -8.68 -4.83 -9.02
CA LEU A 173 -7.28 -4.48 -9.20
C LEU A 173 -6.79 -4.87 -10.60
N GLU A 174 -6.11 -3.93 -11.26
CA GLU A 174 -5.34 -4.16 -12.47
C GLU A 174 -3.86 -3.98 -12.18
N ILE A 175 -3.01 -4.79 -12.82
CA ILE A 175 -1.56 -4.70 -12.68
C ILE A 175 -0.88 -4.69 -14.04
N GLU A 176 0.02 -3.73 -14.22
CA GLU A 176 0.88 -3.57 -15.38
C GLU A 176 2.34 -3.51 -14.91
N SER A 177 3.22 -4.23 -15.57
CA SER A 177 4.64 -4.22 -15.24
C SER A 177 5.47 -4.71 -16.41
N ALA A 178 6.73 -4.27 -16.45
CA ALA A 178 7.74 -4.84 -17.33
C ALA A 178 9.10 -4.79 -16.64
N LEU A 179 9.97 -5.76 -16.92
CA LEU A 179 11.32 -5.80 -16.35
C LEU A 179 12.08 -4.50 -16.61
N GLY A 180 12.63 -3.92 -15.54
CA GLY A 180 13.39 -2.66 -15.56
C GLY A 180 12.55 -1.39 -15.73
N LYS A 181 11.21 -1.49 -15.76
CA LYS A 181 10.32 -0.34 -15.93
C LYS A 181 9.41 -0.08 -14.73
N GLY A 182 9.51 -0.91 -13.68
CA GLY A 182 8.67 -0.80 -12.48
C GLY A 182 7.31 -1.48 -12.64
N THR A 183 6.42 -1.18 -11.71
CA THR A 183 5.08 -1.75 -11.65
C THR A 183 4.05 -0.64 -11.43
N ARG A 184 2.90 -0.80 -12.06
CA ARG A 184 1.74 0.06 -11.92
C ARG A 184 0.54 -0.79 -11.52
N VAL A 185 -0.05 -0.46 -10.39
CA VAL A 185 -1.27 -1.11 -9.87
C VAL A 185 -2.39 -0.08 -9.87
N VAL A 186 -3.54 -0.46 -10.40
CA VAL A 186 -4.74 0.37 -10.42
C VAL A 186 -5.81 -0.32 -9.60
N LEU A 187 -6.39 0.38 -8.65
CA LEU A 187 -7.56 -0.05 -7.88
C LEU A 187 -8.75 0.79 -8.33
N THR A 188 -9.88 0.14 -8.57
CA THR A 188 -11.14 0.83 -8.91
C THR A 188 -12.24 0.35 -7.98
N MET A 189 -13.01 1.29 -7.42
CA MET A 189 -14.14 1.04 -6.52
C MET A 189 -15.11 2.22 -6.55
N PRO A 190 -16.34 2.13 -6.01
CA PRO A 190 -17.24 3.28 -5.91
C PRO A 190 -16.64 4.37 -5.03
N CYS A 191 -16.89 5.63 -5.39
CA CYS A 191 -16.59 6.78 -4.54
C CYS A 191 -17.78 6.98 -3.57
N GLU A 192 -17.61 6.49 -2.34
CA GLU A 192 -18.62 6.62 -1.28
C GLU A 192 -18.19 7.71 -0.30
N VAL A 193 -19.06 8.63 0.04
CA VAL A 193 -18.85 9.62 1.10
C VAL A 193 -19.83 9.32 2.22
N GLU A 194 -19.37 9.40 3.47
CA GLU A 194 -20.25 9.23 4.63
C GLU A 194 -21.31 10.34 4.62
N THR A 195 -22.57 9.98 4.35
CA THR A 195 -23.68 10.90 4.55
C THR A 195 -24.03 10.89 6.03
N GLU A 196 -23.81 12.01 6.70
CA GLU A 196 -24.33 12.23 8.05
C GLU A 196 -25.86 11.97 8.05
N THR A 197 -26.27 10.95 8.80
CA THR A 197 -27.68 10.63 9.05
C THR A 197 -28.08 11.13 10.43
#